data_15736e209a4929a5962769149788df00
#
_entry.id   15736e209a4929a5962769149788df00
#
_cell.length_a   1.000
_cell.length_b   1.000
_cell.length_c   1.000
_cell.angle_alpha   90.00
_cell.angle_beta   90.00
_cell.angle_gamma   90.00
#
_symmetry.space_group_name_H-M   'P 1'
#
loop_
_entity.id
_entity.type
_entity.pdbx_description
1 polymer ?
#
loop_
_entity_poly.entity_id
_entity_poly.type
_entity_poly.pdbx_seq_one_letter_code
_entity_poly.pdbx_strand_id
1 'polypeptide(L)'
;MVSSVAQLLADSLEAHSIDQVFCVPGESYIGLTSALVEREKVRIIVCRHEAGAAFMATADGRLQNRAGVVLVSRGPGLANGLVAIHSAYHDATPLVVIIGQVERADFGRLALQEQNYSLLLADITKSVIEVNQTEMVSEAIARAFHIAESSTQGPVAVVIPEDLFDEETHAPVIMPAPKLSSSPRQEDLDKLAEMISRAERPLILVGGALLAESLDNADVLSDLNTLAENWVLPISPTHRRPQLFDSKHPNYGGYMGIRVPSSLLDHMKKTDLMVVLGERMTDTVSQSYKFPSAPTPQFFMAHIWPDADEIGRVWHPNLGIPASPHNVIKGLLRKSIPKDAVKRKNWVEVLNKKHNKLLSKKWDPASDGVNFAAVVCEVDKYLEKDATITSDAGNFGSFIHRYIAVSYTHLRAHETREDLVCRLLVE
;
A
#
# COMPACT_ATOMS: atom_id res chain seq x y z
N MET A 1 -33.00 -12.55 -14.55
CA MET A 1 -32.73 -13.09 -15.90
C MET A 1 -31.81 -14.26 -15.72
N VAL A 2 -31.89 -15.27 -16.56
CA VAL A 2 -30.89 -16.36 -16.57
C VAL A 2 -29.64 -15.83 -17.25
N SER A 3 -28.47 -16.01 -16.66
CA SER A 3 -27.16 -15.69 -17.24
C SER A 3 -26.19 -16.81 -16.94
N SER A 4 -25.12 -16.95 -17.70
CA SER A 4 -24.04 -17.84 -17.28
C SER A 4 -23.27 -17.25 -16.09
N VAL A 5 -22.61 -18.10 -15.31
CA VAL A 5 -21.73 -17.67 -14.22
C VAL A 5 -20.64 -16.72 -14.75
N ALA A 6 -20.11 -16.97 -15.94
CA ALA A 6 -19.14 -16.08 -16.58
C ALA A 6 -19.68 -14.67 -16.81
N GLN A 7 -20.94 -14.57 -17.30
CA GLN A 7 -21.63 -13.26 -17.47
C GLN A 7 -21.89 -12.58 -16.14
N LEU A 8 -22.35 -13.33 -15.13
CA LEU A 8 -22.58 -12.81 -13.77
C LEU A 8 -21.28 -12.26 -13.15
N LEU A 9 -20.16 -12.96 -13.34
CA LEU A 9 -18.84 -12.48 -12.88
C LEU A 9 -18.43 -11.18 -13.58
N ALA A 10 -18.57 -11.11 -14.88
CA ALA A 10 -18.25 -9.89 -15.63
C ALA A 10 -19.15 -8.71 -15.18
N ASP A 11 -20.44 -8.93 -14.97
CA ASP A 11 -21.37 -7.92 -14.43
C ASP A 11 -20.97 -7.51 -12.99
N SER A 12 -20.51 -8.46 -12.18
CA SER A 12 -20.06 -8.19 -10.81
C SER A 12 -18.78 -7.34 -10.80
N LEU A 13 -17.83 -7.58 -11.71
CA LEU A 13 -16.63 -6.75 -11.86
C LEU A 13 -17.01 -5.30 -12.27
N GLU A 14 -17.93 -5.14 -13.23
CA GLU A 14 -18.44 -3.81 -13.61
C GLU A 14 -19.12 -3.10 -12.43
N ALA A 15 -19.94 -3.81 -11.65
CA ALA A 15 -20.61 -3.25 -10.48
C ALA A 15 -19.61 -2.75 -9.42
N HIS A 16 -18.44 -3.41 -9.29
CA HIS A 16 -17.35 -3.00 -8.41
C HIS A 16 -16.42 -1.96 -9.06
N SER A 17 -16.86 -1.31 -10.15
CA SER A 17 -16.12 -0.27 -10.86
C SER A 17 -14.75 -0.74 -11.38
N ILE A 18 -14.62 -2.01 -11.71
CA ILE A 18 -13.41 -2.55 -12.34
C ILE A 18 -13.49 -2.21 -13.83
N ASP A 19 -12.53 -1.45 -14.30
CA ASP A 19 -12.38 -1.02 -15.69
C ASP A 19 -11.30 -1.79 -16.44
N GLN A 20 -10.50 -2.59 -15.73
CA GLN A 20 -9.48 -3.44 -16.33
C GLN A 20 -9.14 -4.65 -15.47
N VAL A 21 -8.81 -5.76 -16.13
CA VAL A 21 -8.30 -6.98 -15.51
C VAL A 21 -6.98 -7.36 -16.19
N PHE A 22 -6.08 -7.96 -15.44
CA PHE A 22 -4.75 -8.34 -15.92
C PHE A 22 -4.65 -9.87 -15.96
N CYS A 23 -4.14 -10.44 -17.04
CA CYS A 23 -4.02 -11.90 -17.15
C CYS A 23 -2.91 -12.33 -18.11
N VAL A 24 -2.50 -13.59 -17.98
CA VAL A 24 -1.93 -14.39 -19.07
C VAL A 24 -3.06 -15.32 -19.50
N PRO A 25 -3.52 -15.31 -20.76
CA PRO A 25 -4.67 -16.11 -21.18
C PRO A 25 -4.50 -17.58 -20.81
N GLY A 26 -5.52 -18.16 -20.18
CA GLY A 26 -5.54 -19.54 -19.72
C GLY A 26 -6.90 -20.19 -19.92
N GLU A 27 -6.91 -21.52 -20.12
CA GLU A 27 -8.13 -22.29 -20.43
C GLU A 27 -9.12 -22.30 -19.27
N SER A 28 -8.64 -22.39 -18.03
CA SER A 28 -9.50 -22.61 -16.85
C SER A 28 -10.40 -21.42 -16.46
N TYR A 29 -10.35 -20.32 -17.19
CA TYR A 29 -11.24 -19.16 -17.04
C TYR A 29 -11.63 -18.54 -18.40
N ILE A 30 -11.60 -19.34 -19.47
CA ILE A 30 -11.91 -18.88 -20.82
C ILE A 30 -13.33 -18.35 -20.93
N GLY A 31 -14.29 -18.93 -20.20
CA GLY A 31 -15.66 -18.44 -20.12
C GLY A 31 -15.73 -17.00 -19.63
N LEU A 32 -14.99 -16.65 -18.56
CA LEU A 32 -14.92 -15.29 -18.05
C LEU A 32 -14.27 -14.33 -19.04
N THR A 33 -13.16 -14.72 -19.67
CA THR A 33 -12.52 -13.84 -20.67
C THR A 33 -13.42 -13.61 -21.87
N SER A 34 -14.16 -14.61 -22.32
CA SER A 34 -15.15 -14.47 -23.40
C SER A 34 -16.27 -13.49 -23.01
N ALA A 35 -16.82 -13.62 -21.80
CA ALA A 35 -17.84 -12.72 -21.30
C ALA A 35 -17.33 -11.27 -21.16
N LEU A 36 -16.05 -11.08 -20.79
CA LEU A 36 -15.44 -9.75 -20.68
C LEU A 36 -15.15 -9.11 -22.05
N VAL A 37 -14.77 -9.91 -23.08
CA VAL A 37 -14.57 -9.40 -24.45
C VAL A 37 -15.87 -8.83 -25.04
N GLU A 38 -17.00 -9.40 -24.68
CA GLU A 38 -18.32 -8.90 -25.12
C GLU A 38 -18.72 -7.57 -24.47
N ARG A 39 -17.97 -7.13 -23.46
CA ARG A 39 -18.23 -5.89 -22.69
C ARG A 39 -17.16 -4.85 -22.96
N GLU A 40 -17.58 -3.67 -23.37
CA GLU A 40 -16.66 -2.55 -23.66
C GLU A 40 -16.10 -1.88 -22.39
N LYS A 41 -16.70 -2.10 -21.22
CA LYS A 41 -16.37 -1.37 -19.99
C LYS A 41 -15.16 -1.94 -19.24
N VAL A 42 -14.88 -3.24 -19.38
CA VAL A 42 -13.76 -3.91 -18.67
C VAL A 42 -12.73 -4.35 -19.69
N ARG A 43 -11.57 -3.69 -19.68
CA ARG A 43 -10.47 -4.03 -20.58
C ARG A 43 -9.70 -5.25 -20.07
N ILE A 44 -9.38 -6.17 -20.95
CA ILE A 44 -8.46 -7.28 -20.65
C ILE A 44 -7.05 -6.86 -21.05
N ILE A 45 -6.17 -6.76 -20.08
CA ILE A 45 -4.74 -6.47 -20.28
C ILE A 45 -3.97 -7.78 -20.32
N VAL A 46 -3.65 -8.22 -21.51
CA VAL A 46 -2.90 -9.46 -21.73
C VAL A 46 -1.41 -9.24 -21.46
N CYS A 47 -0.88 -10.01 -20.53
CA CYS A 47 0.52 -9.97 -20.11
C CYS A 47 1.29 -11.19 -20.64
N ARG A 48 2.61 -11.13 -20.58
CA ARG A 48 3.49 -12.23 -21.03
C ARG A 48 3.87 -13.20 -19.90
N HIS A 49 3.61 -12.81 -18.66
CA HIS A 49 3.92 -13.59 -17.46
C HIS A 49 3.00 -13.17 -16.31
N GLU A 50 2.54 -14.12 -15.51
CA GLU A 50 1.56 -13.88 -14.45
C GLU A 50 2.11 -12.99 -13.33
N ALA A 51 3.42 -13.03 -13.05
CA ALA A 51 4.03 -12.07 -12.12
C ALA A 51 3.82 -10.63 -12.61
N GLY A 52 4.03 -10.36 -13.91
CA GLY A 52 3.77 -9.05 -14.51
C GLY A 52 2.31 -8.66 -14.42
N ALA A 53 1.38 -9.58 -14.73
CA ALA A 53 -0.05 -9.35 -14.62
C ALA A 53 -0.45 -9.01 -13.18
N ALA A 54 0.00 -9.79 -12.20
CA ALA A 54 -0.31 -9.58 -10.80
C ALA A 54 0.31 -8.30 -10.22
N PHE A 55 1.54 -7.92 -10.64
CA PHE A 55 2.13 -6.62 -10.28
C PHE A 55 1.37 -5.43 -10.90
N MET A 56 0.93 -5.56 -12.15
CA MET A 56 0.11 -4.52 -12.79
C MET A 56 -1.24 -4.37 -12.05
N ALA A 57 -1.91 -5.47 -11.71
CA ALA A 57 -3.12 -5.45 -10.89
C ALA A 57 -2.89 -4.83 -9.51
N THR A 58 -1.77 -5.17 -8.85
CA THR A 58 -1.40 -4.58 -7.55
C THR A 58 -1.16 -3.07 -7.68
N ALA A 59 -0.48 -2.64 -8.74
CA ALA A 59 -0.26 -1.22 -8.99
C ALA A 59 -1.57 -0.47 -9.28
N ASP A 60 -2.46 -1.04 -10.08
CA ASP A 60 -3.78 -0.50 -10.36
C ASP A 60 -4.58 -0.33 -9.07
N GLY A 61 -4.65 -1.38 -8.26
CA GLY A 61 -5.37 -1.34 -6.98
C GLY A 61 -4.85 -0.27 -6.03
N ARG A 62 -3.53 -0.17 -5.91
CA ARG A 62 -2.88 0.84 -5.07
C ARG A 62 -3.15 2.28 -5.53
N LEU A 63 -3.28 2.51 -6.85
CA LEU A 63 -3.47 3.83 -7.41
C LEU A 63 -4.91 4.31 -7.38
N GLN A 64 -5.83 3.36 -7.48
CA GLN A 64 -7.26 3.63 -7.50
C GLN A 64 -7.90 3.53 -6.11
N ASN A 65 -7.13 3.13 -5.09
CA ASN A 65 -7.63 2.76 -3.76
C ASN A 65 -8.85 1.82 -3.81
N ARG A 66 -8.83 0.88 -4.74
CA ARG A 66 -9.79 -0.22 -4.89
C ARG A 66 -9.01 -1.51 -5.19
N ALA A 67 -9.63 -2.68 -5.06
CA ALA A 67 -8.92 -3.89 -5.40
C ALA A 67 -8.61 -3.96 -6.90
N GLY A 68 -7.33 -4.16 -7.26
CA GLY A 68 -6.97 -4.55 -8.60
C GLY A 68 -7.36 -6.01 -8.86
N VAL A 69 -7.53 -6.42 -10.11
CA VAL A 69 -8.00 -7.77 -10.45
C VAL A 69 -7.01 -8.47 -11.37
N VAL A 70 -6.55 -9.66 -10.96
CA VAL A 70 -5.72 -10.54 -11.79
C VAL A 70 -6.40 -11.88 -11.96
N LEU A 71 -6.36 -12.41 -13.19
CA LEU A 71 -6.85 -13.74 -13.55
C LEU A 71 -5.66 -14.67 -13.77
N VAL A 72 -5.65 -15.83 -13.12
CA VAL A 72 -4.59 -16.83 -13.24
C VAL A 72 -5.15 -18.23 -13.46
N SER A 73 -4.46 -19.03 -14.28
CA SER A 73 -4.88 -20.39 -14.60
C SER A 73 -4.20 -21.39 -13.70
N ARG A 74 -4.98 -22.09 -12.90
CA ARG A 74 -4.60 -23.24 -12.07
C ARG A 74 -3.28 -23.03 -11.27
N GLY A 75 -2.65 -24.12 -10.83
CA GLY A 75 -1.45 -24.12 -10.00
C GLY A 75 -0.25 -23.39 -10.61
N PRO A 76 0.18 -23.71 -11.84
CA PRO A 76 1.35 -23.06 -12.45
C PRO A 76 1.18 -21.56 -12.69
N GLY A 77 0.01 -21.12 -13.17
CA GLY A 77 -0.27 -19.69 -13.36
C GLY A 77 -0.26 -18.92 -12.05
N LEU A 78 -0.88 -19.50 -11.02
CA LEU A 78 -0.82 -18.90 -9.68
C LEU A 78 0.62 -18.86 -9.13
N ALA A 79 1.39 -19.95 -9.27
CA ALA A 79 2.77 -20.02 -8.79
C ALA A 79 3.64 -18.91 -9.38
N ASN A 80 3.46 -18.59 -10.65
CA ASN A 80 4.13 -17.46 -11.29
C ASN A 80 3.70 -16.11 -10.73
N GLY A 81 2.45 -15.97 -10.27
CA GLY A 81 1.90 -14.74 -9.69
C GLY A 81 2.22 -14.52 -8.20
N LEU A 82 2.71 -15.54 -7.47
CA LEU A 82 2.87 -15.50 -6.01
C LEU A 82 3.72 -14.34 -5.51
N VAL A 83 4.75 -13.95 -6.22
CA VAL A 83 5.64 -12.85 -5.81
C VAL A 83 4.90 -11.53 -5.69
N ALA A 84 3.97 -11.23 -6.60
CA ALA A 84 3.18 -10.00 -6.54
C ALA A 84 2.08 -10.08 -5.47
N ILE A 85 1.47 -11.25 -5.28
CA ILE A 85 0.47 -11.49 -4.21
C ILE A 85 1.13 -11.29 -2.84
N HIS A 86 2.31 -11.87 -2.64
CA HIS A 86 3.11 -11.68 -1.42
C HIS A 86 3.45 -10.20 -1.18
N SER A 87 3.88 -9.48 -2.24
CA SER A 87 4.14 -8.04 -2.15
C SER A 87 2.88 -7.25 -1.78
N ALA A 88 1.73 -7.57 -2.37
CA ALA A 88 0.45 -6.93 -2.07
C ALA A 88 0.06 -7.13 -0.59
N TYR A 89 0.27 -8.32 -0.04
CA TYR A 89 0.01 -8.63 1.36
C TYR A 89 0.89 -7.80 2.31
N HIS A 90 2.20 -7.75 2.04
CA HIS A 90 3.13 -6.99 2.87
C HIS A 90 2.97 -5.46 2.74
N ASP A 91 2.57 -4.97 1.58
CA ASP A 91 2.32 -3.53 1.35
C ASP A 91 0.90 -3.08 1.76
N ALA A 92 0.06 -4.01 2.25
CA ALA A 92 -1.36 -3.75 2.52
C ALA A 92 -2.06 -3.12 1.30
N THR A 93 -1.90 -3.75 0.13
CA THR A 93 -2.49 -3.30 -1.13
C THR A 93 -3.66 -4.20 -1.52
N PRO A 94 -4.84 -3.66 -1.81
CA PRO A 94 -6.01 -4.46 -2.13
C PRO A 94 -5.87 -5.12 -3.51
N LEU A 95 -6.11 -6.44 -3.55
CA LEU A 95 -5.99 -7.25 -4.76
C LEU A 95 -7.01 -8.40 -4.71
N VAL A 96 -7.73 -8.62 -5.79
CA VAL A 96 -8.56 -9.82 -5.99
C VAL A 96 -7.90 -10.71 -7.04
N VAL A 97 -7.59 -11.94 -6.65
CA VAL A 97 -6.97 -12.96 -7.52
C VAL A 97 -8.05 -13.98 -7.88
N ILE A 98 -8.52 -13.96 -9.12
CA ILE A 98 -9.47 -14.96 -9.62
C ILE A 98 -8.68 -16.11 -10.22
N ILE A 99 -8.87 -17.30 -9.66
CA ILE A 99 -8.13 -18.51 -10.02
C ILE A 99 -9.08 -19.51 -10.64
N GLY A 100 -8.85 -19.86 -11.89
CA GLY A 100 -9.55 -21.00 -12.50
C GLY A 100 -8.98 -22.31 -11.95
N GLN A 101 -9.86 -23.22 -11.51
CA GLN A 101 -9.52 -24.55 -11.00
C GLN A 101 -9.97 -25.63 -11.99
N VAL A 102 -9.49 -26.85 -11.85
CA VAL A 102 -9.98 -28.01 -12.58
C VAL A 102 -11.48 -28.25 -12.35
N GLU A 103 -12.14 -28.99 -13.21
CA GLU A 103 -13.56 -29.33 -13.06
C GLU A 103 -13.85 -30.00 -11.70
N ARG A 104 -15.02 -29.72 -11.13
CA ARG A 104 -15.43 -30.29 -9.81
C ARG A 104 -15.43 -31.82 -9.78
N ALA A 105 -15.72 -32.46 -10.93
CA ALA A 105 -15.70 -33.92 -11.07
C ALA A 105 -14.30 -34.55 -10.89
N ASP A 106 -13.26 -33.73 -11.06
CA ASP A 106 -11.86 -34.17 -11.02
C ASP A 106 -11.15 -33.88 -9.68
N PHE A 107 -11.81 -33.24 -8.74
CA PHE A 107 -11.23 -32.91 -7.45
C PHE A 107 -10.72 -34.12 -6.68
N GLY A 108 -9.49 -34.02 -6.15
CA GLY A 108 -8.86 -35.09 -5.37
C GLY A 108 -8.33 -36.26 -6.18
N ARG A 109 -8.29 -36.16 -7.51
CA ARG A 109 -7.84 -37.21 -8.43
C ARG A 109 -6.43 -36.98 -8.96
N LEU A 110 -5.71 -35.97 -8.49
CA LEU A 110 -4.43 -35.52 -9.05
C LEU A 110 -4.59 -35.09 -10.51
N ALA A 111 -5.69 -34.40 -10.81
CA ALA A 111 -5.94 -33.84 -12.14
C ALA A 111 -4.81 -32.86 -12.52
N LEU A 112 -4.61 -32.68 -13.83
CA LEU A 112 -3.52 -31.84 -14.33
C LEU A 112 -3.62 -30.44 -13.74
N GLN A 113 -2.57 -30.02 -13.00
CA GLN A 113 -2.43 -28.69 -12.38
C GLN A 113 -3.43 -28.42 -11.25
N GLU A 114 -4.14 -29.43 -10.73
CA GLU A 114 -4.94 -29.30 -9.51
C GLU A 114 -4.06 -28.85 -8.35
N GLN A 115 -4.55 -27.92 -7.53
CA GLN A 115 -3.82 -27.39 -6.39
C GLN A 115 -4.77 -27.10 -5.22
N ASN A 116 -4.30 -27.33 -4.00
CA ASN A 116 -4.96 -26.85 -2.79
C ASN A 116 -4.59 -25.38 -2.54
N TYR A 117 -5.44 -24.47 -3.00
CA TYR A 117 -5.17 -23.03 -2.93
C TYR A 117 -5.29 -22.48 -1.53
N SER A 118 -6.19 -23.02 -0.72
CA SER A 118 -6.33 -22.62 0.69
C SER A 118 -5.04 -22.87 1.47
N LEU A 119 -4.34 -23.97 1.19
CA LEU A 119 -3.04 -24.26 1.81
C LEU A 119 -1.91 -23.40 1.23
N LEU A 120 -1.89 -23.24 -0.10
CA LEU A 120 -0.80 -22.52 -0.79
C LEU A 120 -0.78 -21.03 -0.47
N LEU A 121 -1.95 -20.44 -0.27
CA LEU A 121 -2.11 -18.97 -0.09
C LEU A 121 -2.34 -18.54 1.37
N ALA A 122 -2.36 -19.45 2.33
CA ALA A 122 -2.73 -19.20 3.72
C ALA A 122 -1.96 -18.02 4.36
N ASP A 123 -0.66 -17.89 4.07
CA ASP A 123 0.21 -16.89 4.70
C ASP A 123 0.30 -15.56 3.93
N ILE A 124 -0.18 -15.53 2.69
CA ILE A 124 0.02 -14.38 1.79
C ILE A 124 -1.27 -13.79 1.24
N THR A 125 -2.41 -14.23 1.77
CA THR A 125 -3.73 -13.63 1.47
C THR A 125 -4.53 -13.40 2.74
N LYS A 126 -5.47 -12.47 2.68
CA LYS A 126 -6.44 -12.26 3.77
C LYS A 126 -7.49 -13.36 3.84
N SER A 127 -7.81 -13.94 2.70
CA SER A 127 -8.81 -15.02 2.57
C SER A 127 -8.64 -15.75 1.25
N VAL A 128 -9.02 -17.03 1.24
CA VAL A 128 -9.23 -17.84 0.04
C VAL A 128 -10.68 -18.28 0.04
N ILE A 129 -11.42 -17.97 -1.01
CA ILE A 129 -12.84 -18.26 -1.17
C ILE A 129 -12.98 -19.26 -2.32
N GLU A 130 -13.31 -20.51 -1.99
CA GLU A 130 -13.55 -21.56 -2.99
C GLU A 130 -15.05 -21.62 -3.30
N VAL A 131 -15.40 -21.44 -4.57
CA VAL A 131 -16.79 -21.38 -5.04
C VAL A 131 -17.14 -22.66 -5.78
N ASN A 132 -18.09 -23.42 -5.26
CA ASN A 132 -18.49 -24.72 -5.82
C ASN A 132 -19.96 -24.75 -6.30
N GLN A 133 -20.70 -23.65 -6.14
CA GLN A 133 -22.12 -23.51 -6.47
C GLN A 133 -22.36 -22.19 -7.19
N THR A 134 -23.19 -22.21 -8.22
CA THR A 134 -23.48 -21.05 -9.07
C THR A 134 -24.13 -19.91 -8.31
N GLU A 135 -25.01 -20.24 -7.33
CA GLU A 135 -25.74 -19.27 -6.52
C GLU A 135 -24.83 -18.46 -5.57
N MET A 136 -23.66 -18.99 -5.23
CA MET A 136 -22.70 -18.36 -4.31
C MET A 136 -21.73 -17.40 -4.99
N VAL A 137 -21.66 -17.38 -6.32
CA VAL A 137 -20.66 -16.62 -7.07
C VAL A 137 -20.71 -15.14 -6.76
N SER A 138 -21.90 -14.53 -6.84
CA SER A 138 -22.07 -13.09 -6.57
C SER A 138 -21.65 -12.70 -5.14
N GLU A 139 -22.04 -13.53 -4.16
CA GLU A 139 -21.68 -13.31 -2.77
C GLU A 139 -20.16 -13.46 -2.57
N ALA A 140 -19.55 -14.47 -3.19
CA ALA A 140 -18.12 -14.69 -3.10
C ALA A 140 -17.31 -13.51 -3.65
N ILE A 141 -17.70 -12.96 -4.80
CA ILE A 141 -17.05 -11.79 -5.40
C ILE A 141 -17.25 -10.55 -4.52
N ALA A 142 -18.47 -10.24 -4.12
CA ALA A 142 -18.75 -9.09 -3.27
C ALA A 142 -17.97 -9.16 -1.94
N ARG A 143 -17.91 -10.35 -1.34
CA ARG A 143 -17.14 -10.61 -0.14
C ARG A 143 -15.63 -10.50 -0.36
N ALA A 144 -15.12 -10.95 -1.52
CA ALA A 144 -13.70 -10.83 -1.86
C ALA A 144 -13.26 -9.37 -1.94
N PHE A 145 -14.00 -8.53 -2.65
CA PHE A 145 -13.74 -7.09 -2.72
C PHE A 145 -13.83 -6.43 -1.34
N HIS A 146 -14.89 -6.72 -0.59
CA HIS A 146 -15.06 -6.16 0.76
C HIS A 146 -13.87 -6.52 1.67
N ILE A 147 -13.43 -7.78 1.69
CA ILE A 147 -12.29 -8.22 2.52
C ILE A 147 -10.99 -7.58 2.03
N ALA A 148 -10.77 -7.52 0.70
CA ALA A 148 -9.56 -6.95 0.13
C ALA A 148 -9.39 -5.46 0.49
N GLU A 149 -10.48 -4.70 0.52
CA GLU A 149 -10.50 -3.25 0.67
C GLU A 149 -10.70 -2.77 2.13
N SER A 150 -11.09 -3.65 3.06
CA SER A 150 -11.42 -3.27 4.44
C SER A 150 -10.25 -3.42 5.40
N SER A 151 -10.24 -2.64 6.49
CA SER A 151 -9.26 -2.67 7.58
C SER A 151 -7.81 -2.56 7.07
N THR A 152 -6.96 -3.53 7.39
CA THR A 152 -5.68 -3.69 6.70
C THR A 152 -5.96 -4.26 5.31
N GLN A 153 -5.84 -3.47 4.27
CA GLN A 153 -6.06 -3.92 2.89
C GLN A 153 -5.10 -5.05 2.50
N GLY A 154 -5.46 -5.86 1.51
CA GLY A 154 -4.60 -6.95 1.09
C GLY A 154 -5.25 -7.89 0.06
N PRO A 155 -4.50 -8.89 -0.43
CA PRO A 155 -4.99 -9.81 -1.45
C PRO A 155 -6.03 -10.80 -0.90
N VAL A 156 -7.02 -11.10 -1.74
CA VAL A 156 -8.02 -12.15 -1.53
C VAL A 156 -8.08 -12.99 -2.80
N ALA A 157 -8.07 -14.31 -2.65
CA ALA A 157 -8.22 -15.23 -3.76
C ALA A 157 -9.65 -15.75 -3.86
N VAL A 158 -10.17 -15.83 -5.08
CA VAL A 158 -11.45 -16.48 -5.41
C VAL A 158 -11.15 -17.61 -6.38
N VAL A 159 -11.42 -18.83 -5.97
CA VAL A 159 -11.15 -20.05 -6.74
C VAL A 159 -12.45 -20.54 -7.35
N ILE A 160 -12.49 -20.70 -8.67
CA ILE A 160 -13.69 -21.06 -9.41
C ILE A 160 -13.35 -22.23 -10.33
N PRO A 161 -14.02 -23.39 -10.19
CA PRO A 161 -13.89 -24.51 -11.11
C PRO A 161 -14.30 -24.14 -12.54
N GLU A 162 -13.56 -24.64 -13.53
CA GLU A 162 -13.77 -24.25 -14.93
C GLU A 162 -15.16 -24.63 -15.47
N ASP A 163 -15.70 -25.77 -15.05
CA ASP A 163 -17.05 -26.23 -15.43
C ASP A 163 -18.16 -25.27 -14.91
N LEU A 164 -17.88 -24.52 -13.85
CA LEU A 164 -18.86 -23.60 -13.26
C LEU A 164 -19.12 -22.37 -14.14
N PHE A 165 -18.15 -21.92 -14.94
CA PHE A 165 -18.29 -20.69 -15.75
C PHE A 165 -19.41 -20.79 -16.79
N ASP A 166 -19.69 -21.98 -17.32
CA ASP A 166 -20.67 -22.22 -18.36
C ASP A 166 -22.08 -22.54 -17.80
N GLU A 167 -22.19 -22.79 -16.50
CA GLU A 167 -23.47 -23.06 -15.86
C GLU A 167 -24.37 -21.84 -15.80
N GLU A 168 -25.67 -22.08 -15.94
CA GLU A 168 -26.71 -21.07 -15.78
C GLU A 168 -26.98 -20.76 -14.32
N THR A 169 -27.25 -19.49 -14.02
CA THR A 169 -27.60 -19.03 -12.68
C THR A 169 -28.68 -17.97 -12.70
N HIS A 170 -29.44 -17.87 -11.61
CA HIS A 170 -30.38 -16.80 -11.32
C HIS A 170 -29.87 -15.82 -10.25
N ALA A 171 -28.65 -16.01 -9.76
CA ALA A 171 -28.08 -15.16 -8.73
C ALA A 171 -27.99 -13.70 -9.22
N PRO A 172 -28.38 -12.74 -8.39
CA PRO A 172 -28.29 -11.32 -8.74
C PRO A 172 -26.86 -10.81 -8.60
N VAL A 173 -26.51 -9.77 -9.33
CA VAL A 173 -25.30 -8.99 -9.06
C VAL A 173 -25.45 -8.31 -7.69
N ILE A 174 -24.44 -8.47 -6.82
CA ILE A 174 -24.38 -7.79 -5.54
C ILE A 174 -23.54 -6.51 -5.68
N MET A 175 -24.14 -5.38 -5.31
CA MET A 175 -23.46 -4.10 -5.35
C MET A 175 -22.39 -3.97 -4.26
N PRO A 176 -21.34 -3.18 -4.47
CA PRO A 176 -20.29 -2.98 -3.47
C PRO A 176 -20.85 -2.49 -2.13
N ALA A 177 -20.33 -3.04 -1.04
CA ALA A 177 -20.61 -2.48 0.29
C ALA A 177 -19.96 -1.08 0.42
N PRO A 178 -20.55 -0.16 1.20
CA PRO A 178 -19.92 1.12 1.47
C PRO A 178 -18.55 0.96 2.12
N LYS A 179 -17.55 1.74 1.70
CA LYS A 179 -16.27 1.81 2.39
C LYS A 179 -16.47 2.37 3.79
N LEU A 180 -16.02 1.63 4.78
CA LEU A 180 -16.13 2.01 6.18
C LEU A 180 -14.85 2.71 6.62
N SER A 181 -14.97 3.83 7.34
CA SER A 181 -13.86 4.57 7.93
C SER A 181 -14.08 4.67 9.44
N SER A 182 -13.19 4.08 10.22
CA SER A 182 -13.27 4.11 11.67
C SER A 182 -12.89 5.48 12.23
N SER A 183 -13.64 5.94 13.25
CA SER A 183 -13.35 7.19 13.94
C SER A 183 -12.71 6.92 15.31
N PRO A 184 -11.72 7.74 15.71
CA PRO A 184 -11.12 7.60 17.03
C PRO A 184 -12.13 7.97 18.13
N ARG A 185 -12.01 7.35 19.29
CA ARG A 185 -12.76 7.76 20.48
C ARG A 185 -12.25 9.12 20.96
N GLN A 186 -13.15 9.91 21.52
CA GLN A 186 -12.78 11.25 22.03
C GLN A 186 -11.68 11.19 23.09
N GLU A 187 -11.73 10.20 23.98
CA GLU A 187 -10.71 9.96 25.03
C GLU A 187 -9.32 9.70 24.45
N ASP A 188 -9.23 8.96 23.33
CA ASP A 188 -7.96 8.65 22.67
C ASP A 188 -7.39 9.90 22.00
N LEU A 189 -8.25 10.73 21.40
CA LEU A 189 -7.84 12.03 20.86
C LEU A 189 -7.35 12.97 21.94
N ASP A 190 -8.01 13.01 23.11
CA ASP A 190 -7.60 13.85 24.22
C ASP A 190 -6.22 13.42 24.76
N LYS A 191 -6.01 12.11 24.95
CA LYS A 191 -4.71 11.55 25.33
C LYS A 191 -3.62 11.82 24.30
N LEU A 192 -3.90 11.63 23.01
CA LEU A 192 -2.95 11.92 21.96
C LEU A 192 -2.56 13.39 21.91
N ALA A 193 -3.55 14.27 22.01
CA ALA A 193 -3.32 15.73 22.04
C ALA A 193 -2.47 16.13 23.25
N GLU A 194 -2.72 15.53 24.44
CA GLU A 194 -1.93 15.73 25.65
C GLU A 194 -0.48 15.24 25.47
N MET A 195 -0.28 14.02 24.93
CA MET A 195 1.05 13.48 24.65
C MET A 195 1.83 14.39 23.72
N ILE A 196 1.21 14.82 22.61
CA ILE A 196 1.86 15.75 21.68
C ILE A 196 2.13 17.10 22.37
N SER A 197 1.23 17.59 23.19
CA SER A 197 1.42 18.89 23.88
C SER A 197 2.60 18.88 24.84
N ARG A 198 2.85 17.77 25.52
CA ARG A 198 3.96 17.60 26.47
C ARG A 198 5.31 17.32 25.82
N ALA A 199 5.29 16.78 24.58
CA ALA A 199 6.52 16.42 23.88
C ALA A 199 7.32 17.67 23.47
N GLU A 200 8.62 17.66 23.73
CA GLU A 200 9.56 18.69 23.28
C GLU A 200 10.14 18.36 21.90
N ARG A 201 10.29 17.08 21.61
CA ARG A 201 10.91 16.55 20.38
C ARG A 201 10.04 15.48 19.72
N PRO A 202 8.77 15.79 19.39
CA PRO A 202 7.91 14.81 18.71
C PRO A 202 8.43 14.48 17.32
N LEU A 203 8.18 13.24 16.86
CA LEU A 203 8.42 12.78 15.49
C LEU A 203 7.14 12.12 14.97
N ILE A 204 6.62 12.61 13.84
CA ILE A 204 5.41 12.06 13.24
C ILE A 204 5.79 11.26 12.01
N LEU A 205 5.52 9.96 12.04
CA LEU A 205 5.68 9.08 10.88
C LEU A 205 4.34 8.95 10.16
N VAL A 206 4.35 9.10 8.84
CA VAL A 206 3.15 8.97 8.00
C VAL A 206 3.33 7.86 6.98
N GLY A 207 2.33 6.97 6.85
CA GLY A 207 2.49 5.72 6.12
C GLY A 207 1.34 5.35 5.19
N GLY A 208 1.30 4.06 4.83
CA GLY A 208 0.48 3.53 3.74
C GLY A 208 -1.02 3.73 3.89
N ALA A 209 -1.59 3.60 5.10
CA ALA A 209 -3.02 3.80 5.29
C ALA A 209 -3.43 5.26 5.05
N LEU A 210 -2.61 6.23 5.47
CA LEU A 210 -2.87 7.64 5.17
C LEU A 210 -2.77 7.96 3.67
N LEU A 211 -1.82 7.29 2.97
CA LEU A 211 -1.72 7.40 1.52
C LEU A 211 -2.97 6.88 0.82
N ALA A 212 -3.46 5.70 1.21
CA ALA A 212 -4.69 5.14 0.64
C ALA A 212 -5.88 6.11 0.80
N GLU A 213 -6.04 6.68 1.99
CA GLU A 213 -7.10 7.68 2.23
C GLU A 213 -6.93 8.95 1.37
N SER A 214 -5.69 9.36 1.06
CA SER A 214 -5.42 10.55 0.25
C SER A 214 -5.81 10.39 -1.22
N LEU A 215 -5.95 9.18 -1.71
CA LEU A 215 -6.40 8.91 -3.08
C LEU A 215 -7.92 9.12 -3.24
N ASP A 216 -8.67 8.88 -2.19
CA ASP A 216 -10.13 9.10 -2.19
C ASP A 216 -10.50 10.51 -1.74
N ASN A 217 -9.61 11.23 -1.04
CA ASN A 217 -9.91 12.52 -0.45
C ASN A 217 -8.70 13.46 -0.49
N ALA A 218 -8.79 14.50 -1.31
CA ALA A 218 -7.72 15.50 -1.49
C ALA A 218 -7.44 16.33 -0.20
N ASP A 219 -8.38 16.40 0.76
CA ASP A 219 -8.20 17.13 2.00
C ASP A 219 -7.16 16.49 2.94
N VAL A 220 -6.86 15.20 2.76
CA VAL A 220 -5.90 14.46 3.62
C VAL A 220 -4.54 15.15 3.70
N LEU A 221 -3.99 15.53 2.55
CA LEU A 221 -2.67 16.17 2.49
C LEU A 221 -2.71 17.60 3.00
N SER A 222 -3.79 18.35 2.72
CA SER A 222 -3.96 19.72 3.22
C SER A 222 -4.16 19.75 4.74
N ASP A 223 -4.93 18.82 5.28
CA ASP A 223 -5.14 18.67 6.73
C ASP A 223 -3.83 18.26 7.43
N LEU A 224 -3.02 17.37 6.83
CA LEU A 224 -1.72 17.01 7.36
C LEU A 224 -0.76 18.20 7.40
N ASN A 225 -0.72 19.00 6.33
CA ASN A 225 0.10 20.23 6.28
C ASN A 225 -0.36 21.22 7.37
N THR A 226 -1.66 21.45 7.47
CA THR A 226 -2.25 22.35 8.48
C THR A 226 -1.92 21.88 9.91
N LEU A 227 -2.00 20.57 10.17
CA LEU A 227 -1.61 20.02 11.47
C LEU A 227 -0.12 20.23 11.75
N ALA A 228 0.74 19.96 10.76
CA ALA A 228 2.18 20.14 10.88
C ALA A 228 2.58 21.58 11.20
N GLU A 229 1.97 22.55 10.51
CA GLU A 229 2.21 23.99 10.71
C GLU A 229 1.69 24.47 12.06
N ASN A 230 0.40 24.24 12.34
CA ASN A 230 -0.26 24.75 13.54
C ASN A 230 0.35 24.19 14.83
N TRP A 231 0.73 22.91 14.82
CA TRP A 231 1.27 22.24 15.99
C TRP A 231 2.81 22.20 16.02
N VAL A 232 3.47 22.75 15.02
CA VAL A 232 4.94 22.77 14.84
C VAL A 232 5.52 21.36 14.96
N LEU A 233 5.08 20.47 14.05
CA LEU A 233 5.43 19.05 14.07
C LEU A 233 6.31 18.70 12.87
N PRO A 234 7.41 17.94 13.05
CA PRO A 234 8.15 17.39 11.93
C PRO A 234 7.44 16.15 11.40
N ILE A 235 7.18 16.13 10.09
CA ILE A 235 6.55 15.01 9.39
C ILE A 235 7.61 14.21 8.63
N SER A 236 7.63 12.91 8.85
CA SER A 236 8.55 11.97 8.19
C SER A 236 7.77 10.90 7.43
N PRO A 237 7.68 11.02 6.09
CA PRO A 237 7.12 9.95 5.28
C PRO A 237 7.94 8.67 5.40
N THR A 238 7.24 7.53 5.38
CA THR A 238 7.87 6.23 5.51
C THR A 238 8.24 5.62 4.15
N HIS A 239 8.82 4.43 4.17
CA HIS A 239 9.26 3.71 2.97
C HIS A 239 8.16 3.62 1.93
N ARG A 240 8.47 3.99 0.68
CA ARG A 240 7.54 4.01 -0.46
C ARG A 240 6.35 4.98 -0.33
N ARG A 241 6.44 5.98 0.56
CA ARG A 241 5.36 6.95 0.81
C ARG A 241 5.82 8.42 0.76
N PRO A 242 6.86 8.77 -0.07
CA PRO A 242 7.43 10.13 -0.06
C PRO A 242 6.41 11.20 -0.47
N GLN A 243 5.40 10.86 -1.27
CA GLN A 243 4.37 11.78 -1.76
C GLN A 243 3.40 12.28 -0.66
N LEU A 244 3.44 11.70 0.53
CA LEU A 244 2.56 12.13 1.64
C LEU A 244 2.91 13.51 2.20
N PHE A 245 4.14 13.97 2.02
CA PHE A 245 4.55 15.27 2.55
C PHE A 245 5.68 15.85 1.71
N ASP A 246 5.53 17.10 1.27
CA ASP A 246 6.52 17.78 0.42
C ASP A 246 7.88 17.85 1.11
N SER A 247 8.91 17.30 0.47
CA SER A 247 10.28 17.32 1.02
C SER A 247 10.89 18.73 1.12
N LYS A 248 10.32 19.71 0.43
CA LYS A 248 10.70 21.13 0.53
C LYS A 248 9.97 21.87 1.64
N HIS A 249 8.94 21.28 2.24
CA HIS A 249 8.18 21.92 3.32
C HIS A 249 9.06 22.13 4.55
N PRO A 250 8.96 23.30 5.26
CA PRO A 250 9.77 23.59 6.45
C PRO A 250 9.63 22.54 7.57
N ASN A 251 8.48 21.90 7.67
CA ASN A 251 8.21 20.85 8.65
C ASN A 251 8.60 19.45 8.18
N TYR A 252 9.29 19.30 7.04
CA TYR A 252 9.76 17.99 6.61
C TYR A 252 10.86 17.47 7.55
N GLY A 253 10.56 16.36 8.24
CA GLY A 253 11.43 15.75 9.25
C GLY A 253 12.49 14.80 8.70
N GLY A 254 12.49 14.57 7.39
CA GLY A 254 13.34 13.57 6.72
C GLY A 254 12.57 12.27 6.42
N TYR A 255 13.16 11.41 5.61
CA TYR A 255 12.59 10.14 5.18
C TYR A 255 12.91 9.01 6.16
N MET A 256 11.92 8.17 6.50
CA MET A 256 12.07 6.96 7.31
C MET A 256 11.90 5.70 6.46
N GLY A 257 13.00 5.04 6.12
CA GLY A 257 12.99 3.85 5.28
C GLY A 257 14.36 3.20 5.14
N ILE A 258 14.65 2.61 3.99
CA ILE A 258 15.91 1.91 3.76
C ILE A 258 17.11 2.86 3.93
N ARG A 259 18.04 2.49 4.81
CA ARG A 259 19.34 3.18 4.99
C ARG A 259 19.18 4.69 5.25
N VAL A 260 18.41 5.05 6.25
CA VAL A 260 18.35 6.45 6.73
C VAL A 260 19.78 6.91 7.04
N PRO A 261 20.22 8.07 6.51
CA PRO A 261 21.57 8.56 6.80
C PRO A 261 21.84 8.71 8.30
N SER A 262 23.01 8.25 8.77
CA SER A 262 23.32 8.20 10.20
C SER A 262 23.17 9.57 10.88
N SER A 263 23.62 10.65 10.24
CA SER A 263 23.50 12.01 10.78
C SER A 263 22.06 12.46 11.02
N LEU A 264 21.11 11.99 10.22
CA LEU A 264 19.68 12.24 10.39
C LEU A 264 19.10 11.30 11.45
N LEU A 265 19.38 10.00 11.34
CA LEU A 265 18.89 8.97 12.26
C LEU A 265 19.33 9.25 13.70
N ASP A 266 20.61 9.62 13.93
CA ASP A 266 21.13 9.94 15.26
C ASP A 266 20.48 11.18 15.88
N HIS A 267 19.94 12.05 15.02
CA HIS A 267 19.12 13.17 15.51
C HIS A 267 17.69 12.73 15.83
N MET A 268 17.07 11.94 14.95
CA MET A 268 15.74 11.37 15.17
C MET A 268 15.68 10.54 16.46
N LYS A 269 16.74 9.82 16.81
CA LYS A 269 16.86 9.06 18.08
C LYS A 269 16.72 9.89 19.35
N LYS A 270 16.81 11.22 19.26
CA LYS A 270 16.58 12.13 20.38
C LYS A 270 15.11 12.47 20.61
N THR A 271 14.21 11.86 19.81
CA THR A 271 12.77 12.03 20.00
C THR A 271 12.34 11.61 21.40
N ASP A 272 11.34 12.27 21.94
CA ASP A 272 10.66 11.92 23.20
C ASP A 272 9.25 11.38 22.99
N LEU A 273 8.69 11.58 21.78
CA LEU A 273 7.42 11.03 21.35
C LEU A 273 7.47 10.67 19.87
N MET A 274 7.11 9.45 19.52
CA MET A 274 6.84 9.04 18.15
C MET A 274 5.34 8.80 17.95
N VAL A 275 4.76 9.51 16.98
CA VAL A 275 3.37 9.26 16.55
C VAL A 275 3.40 8.60 15.18
N VAL A 276 2.85 7.42 15.08
CA VAL A 276 2.81 6.60 13.87
C VAL A 276 1.41 6.67 13.28
N LEU A 277 1.27 7.40 12.19
CA LEU A 277 0.00 7.64 11.51
C LEU A 277 -0.10 6.79 10.23
N GLY A 278 -0.78 5.67 10.32
CA GLY A 278 -1.04 4.81 9.18
C GLY A 278 0.17 4.09 8.62
N GLU A 279 1.12 3.71 9.48
CA GLU A 279 2.29 2.88 9.14
C GLU A 279 2.30 1.61 10.00
N ARG A 280 2.61 0.47 9.39
CA ARG A 280 2.69 -0.85 10.08
C ARG A 280 4.01 -1.06 10.82
N MET A 281 4.97 -0.18 10.66
CA MET A 281 6.29 -0.26 11.31
C MET A 281 7.05 -1.54 10.96
N THR A 282 7.30 -1.76 9.68
CA THR A 282 8.09 -2.89 9.20
C THR A 282 9.57 -2.78 9.62
N ASP A 283 10.34 -3.85 9.43
CA ASP A 283 11.80 -3.87 9.63
C ASP A 283 12.53 -2.73 8.92
N THR A 284 12.10 -2.43 7.69
CA THR A 284 12.64 -1.34 6.86
C THR A 284 12.46 0.03 7.51
N VAL A 285 11.24 0.32 7.98
CA VAL A 285 10.92 1.61 8.62
C VAL A 285 11.56 1.71 9.99
N SER A 286 11.58 0.62 10.75
CA SER A 286 12.13 0.56 12.10
C SER A 286 13.65 0.32 12.17
N GLN A 287 14.36 0.43 11.04
CA GLN A 287 15.81 0.17 10.97
C GLN A 287 16.17 -1.19 11.57
N SER A 288 15.53 -2.26 11.11
CA SER A 288 15.67 -3.63 11.61
C SER A 288 15.29 -3.75 13.10
N TYR A 289 14.14 -3.17 13.47
CA TYR A 289 13.57 -3.19 14.83
C TYR A 289 14.44 -2.51 15.91
N LYS A 290 15.33 -1.60 15.49
CA LYS A 290 16.27 -0.89 16.39
C LYS A 290 15.85 0.55 16.68
N PHE A 291 14.98 1.13 15.85
CA PHE A 291 14.47 2.49 16.06
C PHE A 291 13.01 2.61 15.54
N PRO A 292 12.04 2.60 16.45
CA PRO A 292 12.15 2.34 17.89
C PRO A 292 12.62 0.92 18.18
N SER A 293 13.24 0.69 19.35
CA SER A 293 13.60 -0.66 19.78
C SER A 293 12.34 -1.48 20.03
N ALA A 294 12.31 -2.70 19.51
CA ALA A 294 11.23 -3.64 19.79
C ALA A 294 11.60 -4.51 21.02
N PRO A 295 10.63 -4.97 21.81
CA PRO A 295 9.22 -4.62 21.77
C PRO A 295 8.87 -3.31 22.48
N THR A 296 9.79 -2.75 23.27
CA THR A 296 9.55 -1.57 24.08
C THR A 296 10.34 -0.38 23.54
N PRO A 297 9.64 0.66 23.01
CA PRO A 297 10.28 1.89 22.57
C PRO A 297 11.00 2.60 23.71
N GLN A 298 12.10 3.33 23.38
CA GLN A 298 12.88 4.13 24.33
C GLN A 298 12.23 5.45 24.69
N PHE A 299 11.11 5.78 24.08
CA PHE A 299 10.36 7.03 24.18
C PHE A 299 8.87 6.71 24.12
N PHE A 300 8.00 7.68 24.38
CA PHE A 300 6.57 7.49 24.24
C PHE A 300 6.20 7.23 22.78
N MET A 301 5.30 6.28 22.56
CA MET A 301 4.81 5.91 21.26
C MET A 301 3.28 5.90 21.22
N ALA A 302 2.71 6.59 20.22
CA ALA A 302 1.32 6.46 19.84
C ALA A 302 1.25 5.79 18.46
N HIS A 303 0.44 4.74 18.31
CA HIS A 303 0.30 4.01 17.06
C HIS A 303 -1.16 4.06 16.59
N ILE A 304 -1.36 4.62 15.42
CA ILE A 304 -2.65 4.79 14.75
C ILE A 304 -2.68 3.93 13.49
N TRP A 305 -3.60 2.99 13.45
CA TRP A 305 -3.82 2.11 12.30
C TRP A 305 -5.31 1.72 12.25
N PRO A 306 -5.92 1.53 11.05
CA PRO A 306 -7.35 1.21 10.95
C PRO A 306 -7.77 -0.11 11.62
N ASP A 307 -6.84 -1.05 11.74
CA ASP A 307 -7.06 -2.39 12.27
C ASP A 307 -6.39 -2.56 13.63
N ALA A 308 -7.17 -2.98 14.62
CA ALA A 308 -6.69 -3.19 15.98
C ALA A 308 -5.62 -4.30 16.08
N ASP A 309 -5.67 -5.31 15.22
CA ASP A 309 -4.78 -6.47 15.29
C ASP A 309 -3.33 -6.13 14.87
N GLU A 310 -3.12 -5.04 14.14
CA GLU A 310 -1.77 -4.55 13.82
C GLU A 310 -1.15 -3.75 14.97
N ILE A 311 -1.97 -3.14 15.83
CA ILE A 311 -1.49 -2.34 16.95
C ILE A 311 -1.04 -3.24 18.09
N GLY A 312 0.23 -3.15 18.47
CA GLY A 312 0.79 -4.01 19.51
C GLY A 312 1.38 -5.32 19.01
N ARG A 313 1.34 -5.58 17.70
CA ARG A 313 1.88 -6.81 17.10
C ARG A 313 3.38 -7.01 17.36
N VAL A 314 4.15 -5.94 17.32
CA VAL A 314 5.59 -5.97 17.58
C VAL A 314 5.97 -5.00 18.69
N TRP A 315 5.47 -3.78 18.68
CA TRP A 315 5.76 -2.77 19.70
C TRP A 315 4.60 -2.61 20.67
N HIS A 316 4.95 -2.34 21.91
CA HIS A 316 3.97 -1.99 22.94
C HIS A 316 3.84 -0.45 23.00
N PRO A 317 2.90 0.15 22.25
CA PRO A 317 2.72 1.59 22.28
C PRO A 317 2.08 2.05 23.60
N ASN A 318 2.38 3.27 24.01
CA ASN A 318 1.72 3.89 25.18
C ASN A 318 0.25 4.26 24.87
N LEU A 319 -0.06 4.45 23.58
CA LEU A 319 -1.41 4.71 23.09
C LEU A 319 -1.60 4.02 21.73
N GLY A 320 -2.57 3.11 21.64
CA GLY A 320 -3.05 2.50 20.40
C GLY A 320 -4.41 3.07 20.02
N ILE A 321 -4.57 3.53 18.76
CA ILE A 321 -5.84 4.07 18.27
C ILE A 321 -6.25 3.31 17.00
N PRO A 322 -7.22 2.38 17.09
CA PRO A 322 -7.74 1.66 15.92
C PRO A 322 -8.71 2.56 15.13
N ALA A 323 -8.16 3.46 14.33
CA ALA A 323 -8.94 4.43 13.59
C ALA A 323 -8.24 4.84 12.28
N SER A 324 -9.03 5.43 11.38
CA SER A 324 -8.53 6.13 10.20
C SER A 324 -7.51 7.20 10.59
N PRO A 325 -6.29 7.19 10.04
CA PRO A 325 -5.30 8.23 10.28
C PRO A 325 -5.81 9.65 9.96
N HIS A 326 -6.57 9.81 8.89
CA HIS A 326 -7.16 11.10 8.53
C HIS A 326 -8.21 11.57 9.54
N ASN A 327 -9.07 10.66 10.04
CA ASN A 327 -10.02 11.03 11.09
C ASN A 327 -9.32 11.45 12.39
N VAL A 328 -8.16 10.87 12.70
CA VAL A 328 -7.34 11.31 13.83
C VAL A 328 -6.77 12.73 13.57
N ILE A 329 -6.24 13.00 12.37
CA ILE A 329 -5.77 14.34 11.98
C ILE A 329 -6.90 15.36 12.13
N LYS A 330 -8.08 15.10 11.56
CA LYS A 330 -9.26 15.98 11.71
C LYS A 330 -9.65 16.20 13.18
N GLY A 331 -9.58 15.14 13.98
CA GLY A 331 -9.84 15.21 15.41
C GLY A 331 -8.85 16.14 16.12
N LEU A 332 -7.56 16.04 15.80
CA LEU A 332 -6.52 16.92 16.35
C LEU A 332 -6.68 18.37 15.90
N LEU A 333 -7.04 18.62 14.65
CA LEU A 333 -7.28 19.98 14.12
C LEU A 333 -8.43 20.72 14.82
N ARG A 334 -9.36 19.97 15.45
CA ARG A 334 -10.44 20.55 16.26
C ARG A 334 -10.02 20.88 17.70
N LYS A 335 -8.81 20.44 18.12
CA LYS A 335 -8.28 20.73 19.44
C LYS A 335 -7.55 22.08 19.46
N SER A 336 -7.41 22.63 20.65
CA SER A 336 -6.61 23.85 20.84
C SER A 336 -5.15 23.58 20.52
N ILE A 337 -4.53 24.49 19.79
CA ILE A 337 -3.11 24.45 19.48
C ILE A 337 -2.31 24.50 20.79
N PRO A 338 -1.32 23.61 21.02
CA PRO A 338 -0.51 23.66 22.23
C PRO A 338 0.20 25.01 22.39
N LYS A 339 0.04 25.66 23.55
CA LYS A 339 0.65 26.95 23.82
C LYS A 339 2.16 27.00 23.63
N ASP A 340 2.82 25.89 23.91
CA ASP A 340 4.27 25.73 23.83
C ASP A 340 4.75 25.11 22.49
N ALA A 341 3.88 24.96 21.50
CA ALA A 341 4.25 24.37 20.22
C ALA A 341 5.45 25.08 19.57
N VAL A 342 5.52 26.41 19.70
CA VAL A 342 6.61 27.22 19.14
C VAL A 342 8.00 26.80 19.66
N LYS A 343 8.09 26.23 20.85
CA LYS A 343 9.36 25.76 21.44
C LYS A 343 10.00 24.63 20.62
N ARG A 344 9.20 23.92 19.79
CA ARG A 344 9.65 22.84 18.92
C ARG A 344 10.31 23.32 17.63
N LYS A 345 10.25 24.63 17.33
CA LYS A 345 10.76 25.20 16.08
C LYS A 345 12.22 24.78 15.81
N ASN A 346 13.08 24.85 16.81
CA ASN A 346 14.46 24.42 16.65
C ASN A 346 14.61 22.93 16.35
N TRP A 347 13.77 22.08 16.97
CA TRP A 347 13.74 20.63 16.69
C TRP A 347 13.38 20.36 15.23
N VAL A 348 12.30 20.95 14.73
CA VAL A 348 11.84 20.84 13.34
C VAL A 348 12.91 21.35 12.37
N GLU A 349 13.46 22.57 12.63
CA GLU A 349 14.47 23.17 11.77
C GLU A 349 15.74 22.33 11.65
N VAL A 350 16.20 21.70 12.73
CA VAL A 350 17.41 20.89 12.70
C VAL A 350 17.20 19.63 11.87
N LEU A 351 16.04 18.96 12.00
CA LEU A 351 15.71 17.81 11.16
C LEU A 351 15.66 18.19 9.67
N ASN A 352 14.95 19.27 9.35
CA ASN A 352 14.84 19.80 7.99
C ASN A 352 16.22 20.20 7.41
N LYS A 353 17.05 20.93 8.17
CA LYS A 353 18.40 21.31 7.74
C LYS A 353 19.29 20.10 7.46
N LYS A 354 19.18 19.03 8.27
CA LYS A 354 19.91 17.78 8.03
C LYS A 354 19.48 17.08 6.76
N HIS A 355 18.20 17.07 6.45
CA HIS A 355 17.68 16.57 5.19
C HIS A 355 18.20 17.42 4.01
N ASN A 356 18.03 18.72 4.05
CA ASN A 356 18.45 19.63 2.98
C ASN A 356 19.97 19.56 2.72
N LYS A 357 20.78 19.33 3.78
CA LYS A 357 22.22 19.12 3.62
C LYS A 357 22.55 17.86 2.81
N LEU A 358 21.69 16.84 2.84
CA LEU A 358 21.87 15.64 2.02
C LEU A 358 21.60 15.95 0.54
N LEU A 359 20.56 16.74 0.24
CA LEU A 359 20.20 17.15 -1.11
C LEU A 359 21.25 18.05 -1.76
N SER A 360 21.91 18.91 -0.96
CA SER A 360 22.92 19.87 -1.43
C SER A 360 24.34 19.29 -1.53
N LYS A 361 24.52 18.00 -1.25
CA LYS A 361 25.85 17.36 -1.27
C LYS A 361 26.38 17.29 -2.70
N LYS A 362 27.63 17.77 -2.90
CA LYS A 362 28.40 17.45 -4.09
C LYS A 362 28.95 16.04 -3.99
N TRP A 363 28.85 15.30 -5.07
CA TRP A 363 29.30 13.91 -5.14
C TRP A 363 30.66 13.82 -5.81
N ASP A 364 31.58 13.14 -5.14
CA ASP A 364 32.86 12.80 -5.76
C ASP A 364 32.65 11.77 -6.89
N PRO A 365 33.46 11.82 -7.95
CA PRO A 365 33.44 10.77 -8.96
C PRO A 365 33.65 9.40 -8.32
N ALA A 366 32.92 8.41 -8.80
CA ALA A 366 33.17 7.03 -8.36
C ALA A 366 34.51 6.55 -8.93
N SER A 367 35.26 5.79 -8.13
CA SER A 367 36.51 5.17 -8.58
C SER A 367 36.27 4.05 -9.60
N ASP A 368 35.07 3.49 -9.59
CA ASP A 368 34.61 2.44 -10.47
C ASP A 368 33.11 2.67 -10.78
N GLY A 369 32.76 2.76 -12.07
CA GLY A 369 31.42 2.99 -12.55
C GLY A 369 30.88 4.40 -12.28
N VAL A 370 29.58 4.51 -11.95
CA VAL A 370 28.86 5.78 -11.81
C VAL A 370 28.38 5.98 -10.38
N ASN A 371 28.52 7.19 -9.86
CA ASN A 371 27.91 7.56 -8.58
C ASN A 371 26.39 7.71 -8.75
N PHE A 372 25.63 6.71 -8.34
CA PHE A 372 24.20 6.65 -8.56
C PHE A 372 23.44 7.79 -7.87
N ALA A 373 23.92 8.29 -6.74
CA ALA A 373 23.33 9.47 -6.10
C ALA A 373 23.43 10.72 -6.99
N ALA A 374 24.58 10.90 -7.68
CA ALA A 374 24.76 12.00 -8.61
C ALA A 374 23.81 11.86 -9.81
N VAL A 375 23.61 10.64 -10.32
CA VAL A 375 22.65 10.38 -11.41
C VAL A 375 21.24 10.77 -10.99
N VAL A 376 20.79 10.31 -9.82
CA VAL A 376 19.44 10.61 -9.32
C VAL A 376 19.25 12.11 -9.11
N CYS A 377 20.22 12.80 -8.54
CA CYS A 377 20.18 14.26 -8.39
C CYS A 377 20.18 15.01 -9.73
N GLU A 378 20.81 14.45 -10.75
CA GLU A 378 20.78 15.05 -12.08
C GLU A 378 19.41 14.84 -12.74
N VAL A 379 18.86 13.62 -12.65
CA VAL A 379 17.52 13.30 -13.16
C VAL A 379 16.45 14.20 -12.55
N ASP A 380 16.52 14.45 -11.22
CA ASP A 380 15.55 15.32 -10.52
C ASP A 380 15.40 16.73 -11.14
N LYS A 381 16.44 17.23 -11.82
CA LYS A 381 16.40 18.55 -12.49
C LYS A 381 15.55 18.57 -13.76
N TYR A 382 15.34 17.41 -14.37
CA TYR A 382 14.62 17.24 -15.63
C TYR A 382 13.23 16.65 -15.46
N LEU A 383 12.87 16.22 -14.24
CA LEU A 383 11.56 15.67 -13.96
C LEU A 383 10.49 16.77 -14.02
N GLU A 384 9.45 16.52 -14.76
CA GLU A 384 8.25 17.35 -14.77
C GLU A 384 7.45 17.14 -13.47
N LYS A 385 6.53 18.07 -13.15
CA LYS A 385 5.78 18.04 -11.90
C LYS A 385 4.86 16.81 -11.76
N ASP A 386 4.40 16.27 -12.87
CA ASP A 386 3.51 15.11 -12.97
C ASP A 386 4.25 13.81 -13.33
N ALA A 387 5.57 13.84 -13.36
CA ALA A 387 6.38 12.67 -13.66
C ALA A 387 6.11 11.51 -12.71
N THR A 388 5.93 10.32 -13.25
CA THR A 388 5.82 9.08 -12.49
C THR A 388 7.16 8.35 -12.52
N ILE A 389 7.72 8.07 -11.35
CA ILE A 389 8.95 7.29 -11.23
C ILE A 389 8.61 5.88 -10.79
N THR A 390 9.05 4.91 -11.57
CA THR A 390 9.01 3.50 -11.21
C THR A 390 10.41 3.00 -10.91
N SER A 391 10.57 2.19 -9.89
CA SER A 391 11.85 1.55 -9.58
C SER A 391 11.64 0.10 -9.20
N ASP A 392 12.63 -0.71 -9.50
CA ASP A 392 12.70 -2.09 -9.07
C ASP A 392 13.21 -2.22 -7.63
N ALA A 393 13.10 -3.42 -7.06
CA ALA A 393 13.67 -3.75 -5.77
C ALA A 393 15.20 -3.66 -5.80
N GLY A 394 15.77 -3.16 -4.72
CA GLY A 394 17.21 -3.09 -4.57
C GLY A 394 17.68 -1.85 -3.80
N ASN A 395 18.97 -1.88 -3.42
CA ASN A 395 19.57 -0.77 -2.68
C ASN A 395 19.54 0.57 -3.43
N PHE A 396 19.54 0.54 -4.76
CA PHE A 396 19.48 1.73 -5.60
C PHE A 396 18.16 2.51 -5.42
N GLY A 397 17.04 1.85 -5.17
CA GLY A 397 15.76 2.52 -4.87
C GLY A 397 15.84 3.46 -3.66
N SER A 398 16.75 3.20 -2.72
CA SER A 398 16.96 4.10 -1.58
C SER A 398 17.50 5.48 -1.99
N PHE A 399 18.18 5.60 -3.14
CA PHE A 399 18.68 6.88 -3.63
C PHE A 399 17.54 7.74 -4.17
N ILE A 400 16.58 7.13 -4.86
CA ILE A 400 15.37 7.81 -5.36
C ILE A 400 14.65 8.47 -4.17
N HIS A 401 14.35 7.71 -3.13
CA HIS A 401 13.66 8.23 -1.94
C HIS A 401 14.43 9.29 -1.16
N ARG A 402 15.75 9.37 -1.32
CA ARG A 402 16.60 10.32 -0.60
C ARG A 402 16.85 11.61 -1.35
N TYR A 403 16.96 11.55 -2.67
CA TYR A 403 17.55 12.61 -3.47
C TYR A 403 16.59 13.22 -4.50
N ILE A 404 15.44 12.61 -4.75
CA ILE A 404 14.40 13.25 -5.53
C ILE A 404 13.57 14.14 -4.63
N ALA A 405 13.45 15.40 -5.04
CA ALA A 405 12.58 16.36 -4.36
C ALA A 405 11.13 16.10 -4.77
N VAL A 406 10.45 15.25 -4.02
CA VAL A 406 9.04 14.90 -4.30
C VAL A 406 8.16 16.10 -3.92
N SER A 407 7.71 16.84 -4.90
CA SER A 407 6.63 17.81 -4.73
C SER A 407 5.29 17.34 -5.31
N TYR A 408 5.31 16.42 -6.29
CA TYR A 408 4.12 15.85 -6.95
C TYR A 408 4.40 14.52 -7.66
N THR A 409 5.50 13.84 -7.38
CA THR A 409 5.90 12.62 -8.09
C THR A 409 5.25 11.41 -7.47
N HIS A 410 4.53 10.60 -8.26
CA HIS A 410 4.06 9.29 -7.83
C HIS A 410 5.22 8.29 -7.87
N LEU A 411 5.77 7.97 -6.71
CA LEU A 411 6.80 6.94 -6.60
C LEU A 411 6.13 5.57 -6.48
N ARG A 412 6.41 4.70 -7.45
CA ARG A 412 5.94 3.32 -7.47
C ARG A 412 7.14 2.39 -7.45
N ALA A 413 7.13 1.42 -6.56
CA ALA A 413 8.06 0.33 -6.61
C ALA A 413 7.34 -0.90 -7.15
N HIS A 414 7.89 -1.48 -8.22
CA HIS A 414 7.61 -2.83 -8.63
C HIS A 414 8.79 -3.70 -8.15
N GLU A 415 8.49 -4.77 -7.46
CA GLU A 415 9.49 -5.78 -7.13
C GLU A 415 9.57 -6.75 -8.29
N THR A 416 10.59 -6.60 -9.13
CA THR A 416 10.93 -7.56 -10.18
C THR A 416 12.36 -8.08 -9.96
N ARG A 417 12.67 -9.21 -10.59
CA ARG A 417 13.93 -9.96 -10.45
C ARG A 417 15.18 -9.07 -10.59
N GLU A 418 16.27 -9.51 -9.98
CA GLU A 418 17.57 -8.83 -9.86
C GLU A 418 18.25 -8.46 -11.20
N ASP A 419 17.76 -8.97 -12.32
CA ASP A 419 18.33 -8.89 -13.67
C ASP A 419 17.63 -7.88 -14.61
N LEU A 420 16.64 -7.10 -14.14
CA LEU A 420 15.95 -6.11 -14.96
C LEU A 420 16.43 -4.67 -14.68
N VAL A 421 16.99 -4.08 -15.71
CA VAL A 421 17.52 -2.71 -15.76
C VAL A 421 16.42 -1.68 -15.51
N CYS A 422 16.71 -0.67 -14.69
CA CYS A 422 15.90 0.55 -14.57
C CYS A 422 15.54 1.11 -15.95
N ARG A 423 14.27 1.04 -16.33
CA ARG A 423 13.75 1.85 -17.43
C ARG A 423 13.17 3.14 -16.84
N LEU A 424 13.89 4.22 -16.99
CA LEU A 424 13.32 5.56 -16.98
C LEU A 424 12.55 5.69 -18.31
N LEU A 425 11.24 5.60 -18.25
CA LEU A 425 10.39 6.03 -19.35
C LEU A 425 10.14 7.53 -19.11
N VAL A 426 10.87 8.36 -19.85
CA VAL A 426 10.50 9.74 -20.11
C VAL A 426 9.70 9.68 -21.42
N GLU A 427 8.39 9.82 -21.37
CA GLU A 427 7.57 10.17 -22.53
C GLU A 427 7.50 11.67 -22.67
#